data_e05262a996ed8949f15b8f20253ea1e0
#
_entry.id   e05262a996ed8949f15b8f20253ea1e0
#
_cell.length_a   1.000
_cell.length_b   1.000
_cell.length_c   1.000
_cell.angle_alpha   90.00
_cell.angle_beta   90.00
_cell.angle_gamma   90.00
#
_symmetry.space_group_name_H-M   'P 1'
#
loop_
_entity.id
_entity.type
_entity.pdbx_description
1 polymer ?
#
loop_
_entity_poly.entity_id
_entity_poly.type
_entity_poly.pdbx_seq_one_letter_code
_entity_poly.pdbx_strand_id
1 'polypeptide(L)'
;MKVLLTGATGFIGQALVTELIRQSFSISIAVRQKSNLFPDEVKQFVVRNFESDSDFSTSLTGVDCVIHLAGKAHVIDKNKASVLDEFRLINTDLTLNLARQAAAAGVNRFV
;
A
#
# COMPACT_ATOMS: atom_id res chain seq x y z
N MET A 1 -12.68 8.50 -10.00
CA MET A 1 -11.27 8.01 -9.95
C MET A 1 -11.17 6.91 -8.90
N LYS A 2 -10.56 5.81 -9.27
CA LYS A 2 -10.35 4.68 -8.37
C LYS A 2 -8.93 4.70 -7.82
N VAL A 3 -8.80 4.72 -6.50
CA VAL A 3 -7.53 4.84 -5.78
C VAL A 3 -7.28 3.59 -4.96
N LEU A 4 -6.09 3.03 -5.09
CA LEU A 4 -5.61 1.95 -4.24
C LEU A 4 -4.58 2.50 -3.26
N LEU A 5 -4.76 2.24 -1.96
CA LEU A 5 -3.79 2.59 -0.94
C LEU A 5 -3.13 1.35 -0.36
N THR A 6 -1.84 1.45 -0.10
CA THR A 6 -1.14 0.55 0.82
C THR A 6 -0.82 1.31 2.11
N GLY A 7 -0.69 0.62 3.22
CA GLY A 7 -0.42 1.26 4.50
C GLY A 7 -1.60 2.02 5.07
N ALA A 8 -2.82 1.68 4.66
CA ALA A 8 -4.03 2.39 5.07
C ALA A 8 -4.33 2.25 6.56
N THR A 9 -3.84 1.21 7.22
CA THR A 9 -4.06 1.01 8.67
C THR A 9 -3.17 1.88 9.54
N GLY A 10 -2.16 2.52 8.97
CA GLY A 10 -1.32 3.48 9.68
C GLY A 10 -2.04 4.79 9.95
N PHE A 11 -1.42 5.65 10.75
CA PHE A 11 -2.01 6.91 11.16
C PHE A 11 -2.34 7.82 9.96
N ILE A 12 -1.38 8.03 9.08
CA ILE A 12 -1.58 8.86 7.89
C ILE A 12 -2.56 8.19 6.93
N GLY A 13 -2.45 6.88 6.76
CA GLY A 13 -3.31 6.13 5.85
C GLY A 13 -4.77 6.20 6.22
N GLN A 14 -5.11 6.05 7.50
CA GLN A 14 -6.50 6.16 7.96
C GLN A 14 -7.07 7.54 7.71
N ALA A 15 -6.30 8.59 8.03
CA ALA A 15 -6.72 9.96 7.79
C ALA A 15 -6.95 10.23 6.31
N LEU A 16 -6.06 9.72 5.46
CA LEU A 16 -6.16 9.90 4.01
C LEU A 16 -7.38 9.16 3.44
N VAL A 17 -7.64 7.94 3.87
CA VAL A 17 -8.82 7.19 3.42
C VAL A 17 -10.10 7.97 3.77
N THR A 18 -10.19 8.47 4.98
CA THR A 18 -11.35 9.26 5.41
C THR A 18 -11.56 10.48 4.51
N GLU A 19 -10.49 11.20 4.21
CA GLU A 19 -10.58 12.39 3.38
C GLU A 19 -10.94 12.06 1.93
N LEU A 20 -10.37 10.99 1.38
CA LEU A 20 -10.67 10.57 0.01
C LEU A 20 -12.13 10.10 -0.14
N ILE A 21 -12.67 9.42 0.85
CA ILE A 21 -14.09 9.05 0.87
C ILE A 21 -14.95 10.33 0.86
N ARG A 22 -14.58 11.29 1.69
CA ARG A 22 -15.30 12.57 1.76
C ARG A 22 -15.28 13.30 0.42
N GLN A 23 -14.23 13.15 -0.36
CA GLN A 23 -14.08 13.73 -1.71
C GLN A 23 -14.73 12.86 -2.79
N SER A 24 -15.43 11.81 -2.42
CA SER A 24 -16.15 10.92 -3.34
C SER A 24 -15.28 10.07 -4.26
N PHE A 25 -14.04 9.78 -3.87
CA PHE A 25 -13.21 8.82 -4.57
C PHE A 25 -13.65 7.39 -4.25
N SER A 26 -13.49 6.51 -5.22
CA SER A 26 -13.66 5.08 -5.01
C SER A 26 -12.35 4.51 -4.46
N ILE A 27 -12.41 3.98 -3.23
CA ILE A 27 -11.20 3.59 -2.50
C ILE A 27 -11.14 2.08 -2.34
N SER A 28 -9.98 1.53 -2.64
CA SER A 28 -9.60 0.18 -2.23
C SER A 28 -8.27 0.22 -1.49
N ILE A 29 -8.05 -0.76 -0.64
CA ILE A 29 -6.83 -0.86 0.14
C ILE A 29 -6.23 -2.26 -0.01
N ALA A 30 -4.91 -2.33 -0.04
CA ALA A 30 -4.18 -3.59 0.04
C ALA A 30 -3.68 -3.75 1.46
N VAL A 31 -4.07 -4.84 2.11
CA VAL A 31 -3.80 -5.09 3.53
C VAL A 31 -3.24 -6.49 3.72
N ARG A 32 -2.43 -6.68 4.76
CA ARG A 32 -1.92 -8.01 5.09
C ARG A 32 -3.01 -8.91 5.67
N GLN A 33 -3.94 -8.33 6.38
CA GLN A 33 -5.14 -9.02 6.85
C GLN A 33 -6.30 -8.03 6.90
N LYS A 34 -7.50 -8.55 6.74
CA LYS A 34 -8.70 -7.72 6.71
C LYS A 34 -8.84 -6.92 8.01
N SER A 35 -9.14 -5.64 7.87
CA SER A 35 -9.31 -4.72 8.99
C SER A 35 -10.77 -4.29 9.13
N ASN A 36 -11.23 -4.11 10.36
CA ASN A 36 -12.55 -3.56 10.65
C ASN A 36 -12.53 -2.05 10.92
N LEU A 37 -11.40 -1.40 10.63
CA LEU A 37 -11.25 0.05 10.81
C LEU A 37 -11.95 0.88 9.73
N PHE A 38 -12.39 0.25 8.65
CA PHE A 38 -12.90 0.95 7.48
C PHE A 38 -14.35 0.60 7.20
N PRO A 39 -15.14 1.54 6.63
CA PRO A 39 -16.51 1.23 6.20
C PRO A 39 -16.54 0.22 5.05
N ASP A 40 -17.70 -0.41 4.86
CA ASP A 40 -17.86 -1.47 3.85
C ASP A 40 -17.64 -0.99 2.42
N GLU A 41 -17.79 0.30 2.16
CA GLU A 41 -17.52 0.88 0.84
C GLU A 41 -16.05 0.85 0.46
N VAL A 42 -15.15 0.69 1.42
CA VAL A 42 -13.72 0.52 1.16
C VAL A 42 -13.46 -0.94 0.87
N LYS A 43 -13.09 -1.25 -0.36
CA LYS A 43 -12.78 -2.61 -0.76
C LYS A 43 -11.39 -3.00 -0.27
N GLN A 44 -11.29 -4.15 0.38
CA GLN A 44 -10.05 -4.63 0.95
C GLN A 44 -9.53 -5.83 0.17
N PHE A 45 -8.29 -5.73 -0.31
CA PHE A 45 -7.57 -6.82 -0.94
C PHE A 45 -6.51 -7.33 0.03
N VAL A 46 -6.58 -8.60 0.39
CA VAL A 46 -5.60 -9.20 1.29
C VAL A 46 -4.41 -9.65 0.47
N VAL A 47 -3.26 -9.06 0.75
CA VAL A 47 -1.98 -9.44 0.17
C VAL A 47 -1.07 -9.85 1.33
N ARG A 48 -0.87 -11.15 1.47
CA ARG A 48 -0.04 -11.66 2.57
C ARG A 48 1.40 -11.24 2.36
N ASN A 49 2.03 -10.82 3.45
CA ASN A 49 3.45 -10.50 3.45
C ASN A 49 3.82 -9.52 2.33
N PHE A 50 3.68 -8.23 2.58
CA PHE A 50 4.11 -7.21 1.63
C PHE A 50 5.62 -7.35 1.38
N GLU A 51 5.96 -8.11 0.37
CA GLU A 51 7.33 -8.46 0.01
C GLU A 51 7.63 -8.05 -1.42
N SER A 52 8.90 -8.18 -1.80
CA SER A 52 9.37 -7.80 -3.13
C SER A 52 8.75 -8.63 -4.25
N ASP A 53 8.20 -9.80 -3.94
CA ASP A 53 7.57 -10.70 -4.91
C ASP A 53 6.05 -10.82 -4.73
N SER A 54 5.44 -10.01 -3.88
CA SER A 54 4.00 -10.03 -3.66
C SER A 54 3.24 -9.69 -4.94
N ASP A 55 2.10 -10.35 -5.13
CA ASP A 55 1.24 -10.15 -6.28
C ASP A 55 0.11 -9.17 -5.96
N PHE A 56 0.15 -8.01 -6.59
CA PHE A 56 -0.87 -6.97 -6.44
C PHE A 56 -1.82 -6.88 -7.63
N SER A 57 -1.71 -7.79 -8.59
CA SER A 57 -2.42 -7.69 -9.87
C SER A 57 -3.94 -7.56 -9.71
N THR A 58 -4.53 -8.35 -8.82
CA THR A 58 -5.97 -8.30 -8.57
C THR A 58 -6.40 -6.95 -7.98
N SER A 59 -5.62 -6.43 -7.03
CA SER A 59 -5.93 -5.15 -6.39
C SER A 59 -5.74 -3.96 -7.32
N LEU A 60 -4.94 -4.10 -8.36
CA LEU A 60 -4.64 -3.03 -9.32
C LEU A 60 -5.63 -2.92 -10.48
N THR A 61 -6.54 -3.89 -10.62
CA THR A 61 -7.50 -3.90 -11.73
C THR A 61 -8.38 -2.65 -11.72
N GLY A 62 -8.34 -1.86 -12.77
CA GLY A 62 -9.14 -0.65 -12.91
C GLY A 62 -8.71 0.53 -12.05
N VAL A 63 -7.56 0.46 -11.42
CA VAL A 63 -7.05 1.51 -10.55
C VAL A 63 -6.43 2.63 -11.38
N ASP A 64 -6.78 3.86 -11.05
CA ASP A 64 -6.24 5.06 -11.69
C ASP A 64 -5.02 5.62 -10.97
N CYS A 65 -5.00 5.50 -9.65
CA CYS A 65 -3.92 6.05 -8.82
C CYS A 65 -3.58 5.08 -7.69
N VAL A 66 -2.30 4.87 -7.46
CA VAL A 66 -1.79 4.12 -6.30
C VAL A 66 -1.11 5.09 -5.34
N ILE A 67 -1.50 5.04 -4.07
CA ILE A 67 -0.81 5.77 -2.99
C ILE A 67 -0.18 4.74 -2.07
N HIS A 68 1.14 4.71 -2.08
CA HIS A 68 1.93 3.70 -1.37
C HIS A 68 2.49 4.27 -0.07
N LEU A 69 1.85 3.95 1.04
CA LEU A 69 2.26 4.38 2.37
C LEU A 69 2.83 3.22 3.20
N ALA A 70 2.71 2.00 2.70
CA ALA A 70 3.23 0.84 3.41
C ALA A 70 4.75 0.81 3.37
N GLY A 71 5.32 0.35 4.45
CA GLY A 71 6.75 0.14 4.58
C GLY A 71 7.05 -0.42 5.95
N LYS A 72 8.20 -1.04 6.10
CA LYS A 72 8.69 -1.46 7.41
C LYS A 72 9.34 -0.25 8.06
N ALA A 73 8.57 0.43 8.91
CA ALA A 73 8.99 1.71 9.50
C ALA A 73 9.63 1.58 10.87
N HIS A 74 9.58 0.42 11.49
CA HIS A 74 10.02 0.26 12.87
C HIS A 74 11.43 -0.32 12.93
N VAL A 75 12.39 0.51 13.24
CA VAL A 75 13.73 0.07 13.56
C VAL A 75 13.76 -0.27 15.04
N ILE A 76 13.84 -1.55 15.33
CA ILE A 76 13.75 -2.03 16.70
C ILE A 76 15.11 -2.12 17.36
N ASP A 77 16.17 -2.33 16.59
CA ASP A 77 17.52 -2.50 17.13
C ASP A 77 18.43 -1.38 16.65
N LYS A 78 18.75 -0.48 17.56
CA LYS A 78 19.59 0.69 17.30
C LYS A 78 21.07 0.35 17.06
N ASN A 79 21.46 -0.89 17.32
CA ASN A 79 22.87 -1.26 17.32
C ASN A 79 23.32 -1.92 16.01
N LYS A 80 22.45 -2.05 15.01
CA LYS A 80 22.81 -2.76 13.79
C LYS A 80 22.49 -1.96 12.56
N ALA A 81 23.52 -1.32 12.03
CA ALA A 81 23.43 -0.64 10.74
C ALA A 81 22.96 -1.59 9.62
N SER A 82 23.32 -2.88 9.71
CA SER A 82 22.89 -3.90 8.75
C SER A 82 21.37 -4.12 8.75
N VAL A 83 20.71 -3.98 9.91
CA VAL A 83 19.24 -4.11 10.00
C VAL A 83 18.57 -2.95 9.29
N LEU A 84 19.10 -1.73 9.46
CA LEU A 84 18.59 -0.57 8.77
C LEU A 84 18.74 -0.70 7.25
N ASP A 85 19.86 -1.21 6.79
CA ASP A 85 20.11 -1.44 5.36
C ASP A 85 19.14 -2.50 4.80
N GLU A 86 18.86 -3.55 5.57
CA GLU A 86 17.85 -4.55 5.19
C GLU A 86 16.47 -3.92 5.05
N PHE A 87 16.06 -3.10 6.00
CA PHE A 87 14.76 -2.41 5.91
C PHE A 87 14.66 -1.51 4.68
N ARG A 88 15.72 -0.78 4.38
CA ARG A 88 15.77 0.07 3.19
C ARG A 88 15.66 -0.74 1.92
N LEU A 89 16.38 -1.85 1.85
CA LEU A 89 16.36 -2.73 0.68
C LEU A 89 14.98 -3.35 0.47
N ILE A 90 14.37 -3.88 1.53
CA ILE A 90 13.05 -4.49 1.48
C ILE A 90 12.00 -3.45 1.04
N ASN A 91 12.05 -2.25 1.61
CA ASN A 91 11.11 -1.19 1.26
C ASN A 91 11.29 -0.74 -0.19
N THR A 92 12.52 -0.64 -0.66
CA THR A 92 12.83 -0.28 -2.04
C THR A 92 12.32 -1.35 -2.99
N ASP A 93 12.60 -2.61 -2.73
CA ASP A 93 12.20 -3.72 -3.57
C ASP A 93 10.68 -3.87 -3.62
N LEU A 94 10.01 -3.71 -2.49
CA LEU A 94 8.55 -3.71 -2.43
C LEU A 94 7.96 -2.58 -3.28
N THR A 95 8.49 -1.38 -3.13
CA THR A 95 8.01 -0.21 -3.88
C THR A 95 8.21 -0.41 -5.38
N LEU A 96 9.36 -0.92 -5.79
CA LEU A 96 9.65 -1.19 -7.21
C LEU A 96 8.74 -2.27 -7.77
N ASN A 97 8.51 -3.34 -7.02
CA ASN A 97 7.60 -4.40 -7.43
C ASN A 97 6.18 -3.86 -7.63
N LEU A 98 5.68 -3.11 -6.68
CA LEU A 98 4.35 -2.52 -6.77
C LEU A 98 4.26 -1.53 -7.94
N ALA A 99 5.27 -0.68 -8.10
CA ALA A 99 5.31 0.29 -9.19
C ALA A 99 5.32 -0.38 -10.56
N ARG A 100 6.07 -1.45 -10.72
CA ARG A 100 6.11 -2.23 -11.98
C ARG A 100 4.75 -2.85 -12.28
N GLN A 101 4.12 -3.44 -11.28
CA GLN A 101 2.79 -4.04 -11.45
C GLN A 101 1.74 -2.97 -11.75
N ALA A 102 1.82 -1.82 -11.11
CA ALA A 102 0.93 -0.69 -11.37
C ALA A 102 1.08 -0.21 -12.81
N ALA A 103 2.30 -0.05 -13.29
CA ALA A 103 2.56 0.34 -14.67
C ALA A 103 1.99 -0.69 -15.66
N ALA A 104 2.19 -1.97 -15.40
CA ALA A 104 1.68 -3.06 -16.24
C ALA A 104 0.14 -3.08 -16.25
N ALA A 105 -0.50 -2.66 -15.16
CA ALA A 105 -1.95 -2.61 -15.05
C ALA A 105 -2.57 -1.32 -15.64
N GLY A 106 -1.76 -0.39 -16.12
CA GLY A 106 -2.22 0.85 -16.72
C GLY A 106 -2.55 1.96 -15.73
N VAL A 107 -2.00 1.89 -14.52
CA VAL A 107 -2.19 2.94 -13.50
C VAL A 107 -1.52 4.24 -13.98
N ASN A 108 -2.26 5.35 -13.89
CA ASN A 108 -1.79 6.65 -14.40
C ASN A 108 -0.89 7.37 -13.41
N ARG A 109 -1.07 7.17 -12.12
CA ARG A 109 -0.31 7.87 -11.08
C ARG A 109 0.12 6.92 -9.98
N PHE A 110 1.35 7.07 -9.57
CA PHE A 110 1.93 6.36 -8.45
C PHE A 110 2.60 7.36 -7.52
N VAL A 111 2.14 7.37 -6.26
CA VAL A 111 2.63 8.30 -5.23
C VAL A 111 3.33 7.57 -4.11
#